data_f1e323ef5ba38e2444ffe30ed1521af8
#
_entry.id   f1e323ef5ba38e2444ffe30ed1521af8
#
_cell.length_a   1.000
_cell.length_b   1.000
_cell.length_c   1.000
_cell.angle_alpha   90.00
_cell.angle_beta   90.00
_cell.angle_gamma   90.00
#
_symmetry.space_group_name_H-M   'P 1'
#
loop_
_entity.id
_entity.type
_entity.pdbx_description
1 polymer ?
#
loop_
_entity_poly.entity_id
_entity_poly.type
_entity_poly.pdbx_seq_one_letter_code
_entity_poly.pdbx_strand_id
1 'polypeptide(L)'
;MKIIYNCWFALCMLLLITSCNDEWKDEQYRQYISFKAPIKDKDNGVTPIYVRYNPDGKVRYQLPVIVSGSTTNEQDIDVHVALYEDTLEILNRERFSGRTDLWYTLLEEDKYEFPEIVHIPAGTCVEQL
;
A
#
# COMPACT_ATOMS: atom_id res chain seq x y z
N MET A 1 60.67 3.41 15.92
CA MET A 1 59.48 4.27 15.90
C MET A 1 58.61 4.13 14.66
N LYS A 2 59.11 4.13 13.44
CA LYS A 2 58.32 4.01 12.21
C LYS A 2 57.46 2.74 12.10
N ILE A 3 57.96 1.59 12.62
CA ILE A 3 57.24 0.30 12.57
C ILE A 3 55.99 0.33 13.47
N ILE A 4 56.07 0.99 14.61
CA ILE A 4 54.96 1.09 15.57
C ILE A 4 53.83 1.96 14.99
N TYR A 5 54.18 3.06 14.32
CA TYR A 5 53.19 3.90 13.62
C TYR A 5 52.50 3.19 12.46
N ASN A 6 53.26 2.38 11.71
CA ASN A 6 52.68 1.60 10.59
C ASN A 6 51.75 0.49 11.13
N CYS A 7 52.08 -0.19 12.21
CA CYS A 7 51.18 -1.17 12.86
C CYS A 7 49.95 -0.53 13.43
N TRP A 8 50.03 0.66 14.03
CA TRP A 8 48.85 1.39 14.54
C TRP A 8 47.94 1.87 13.43
N PHE A 9 48.51 2.36 12.32
CA PHE A 9 47.75 2.79 11.16
C PHE A 9 47.04 1.59 10.51
N ALA A 10 47.69 0.46 10.36
CA ALA A 10 47.11 -0.77 9.84
C ALA A 10 45.99 -1.29 10.74
N LEU A 11 46.14 -1.23 12.07
CA LEU A 11 45.11 -1.64 13.02
C LEU A 11 43.89 -0.70 12.96
N CYS A 12 44.10 0.61 12.85
CA CYS A 12 42.99 1.56 12.66
C CYS A 12 42.27 1.36 11.33
N MET A 13 42.97 1.05 10.23
CA MET A 13 42.36 0.72 8.94
C MET A 13 41.53 -0.58 9.02
N LEU A 14 42.00 -1.58 9.74
CA LEU A 14 41.26 -2.83 9.93
C LEU A 14 39.93 -2.63 10.69
N LEU A 15 39.90 -1.69 11.64
CA LEU A 15 38.70 -1.38 12.42
C LEU A 15 37.66 -0.61 11.62
N LEU A 16 38.04 0.07 10.52
CA LEU A 16 37.12 0.83 9.67
C LEU A 16 36.33 -0.05 8.70
N ILE A 17 36.82 -1.27 8.41
CA ILE A 17 36.14 -2.20 7.48
C ILE A 17 35.11 -3.13 8.16
N THR A 18 35.04 -3.12 9.49
CA THR A 18 34.04 -3.92 10.22
C THR A 18 32.71 -3.19 10.41
N SER A 19 32.59 -1.96 9.95
CA SER A 19 31.32 -1.21 9.96
C SER A 19 30.45 -1.55 8.74
N CYS A 20 30.32 -2.85 8.41
CA CYS A 20 29.21 -3.29 7.58
C CYS A 20 27.98 -3.35 8.49
N ASN A 21 27.21 -2.29 8.44
CA ASN A 21 25.93 -2.21 9.10
C ASN A 21 24.91 -3.01 8.29
N ASP A 22 24.48 -4.15 8.82
CA ASP A 22 23.44 -4.98 8.19
C ASP A 22 22.03 -4.35 8.33
N GLU A 23 21.95 -3.09 8.78
CA GLU A 23 20.71 -2.33 8.98
C GLU A 23 19.82 -2.26 7.72
N TRP A 24 20.43 -2.46 6.54
CA TRP A 24 19.69 -2.46 5.27
C TRP A 24 18.92 -3.76 5.01
N LYS A 25 19.12 -4.80 5.82
CA LYS A 25 18.44 -6.09 5.67
C LYS A 25 17.15 -6.15 6.46
N ASP A 26 17.05 -5.33 7.51
CA ASP A 26 15.89 -5.29 8.36
C ASP A 26 14.82 -4.34 7.80
N GLU A 27 13.57 -4.66 8.06
CA GLU A 27 12.45 -3.79 7.68
C GLU A 27 12.55 -2.45 8.43
N GLN A 28 12.87 -1.39 7.72
CA GLN A 28 13.03 -0.05 8.29
C GLN A 28 11.72 0.70 8.43
N TYR A 29 10.73 0.32 7.66
CA TYR A 29 9.42 0.95 7.63
C TYR A 29 8.35 -0.08 7.93
N ARG A 30 7.37 0.32 8.72
CA ARG A 30 6.22 -0.52 8.99
C ARG A 30 5.50 -0.85 7.69
N GLN A 31 5.25 -2.14 7.47
CA GLN A 31 4.49 -2.59 6.32
C GLN A 31 3.01 -2.21 6.48
N TYR A 32 2.42 -1.69 5.42
CA TYR A 32 1.01 -1.37 5.33
C TYR A 32 0.40 -2.02 4.10
N ILE A 33 -0.83 -2.45 4.25
CA ILE A 33 -1.64 -2.95 3.15
C ILE A 33 -2.56 -1.83 2.68
N SER A 34 -2.59 -1.58 1.38
CA SER A 34 -3.42 -0.55 0.78
C SER A 34 -3.83 -0.91 -0.64
N PHE A 35 -4.88 -0.26 -1.14
CA PHE A 35 -5.19 -0.32 -2.56
C PHE A 35 -4.27 0.61 -3.35
N LYS A 36 -3.78 0.12 -4.50
CA LYS A 36 -3.07 0.96 -5.46
C LYS A 36 -4.09 1.70 -6.33
N ALA A 37 -4.64 2.78 -5.80
CA ALA A 37 -5.55 3.64 -6.52
C ALA A 37 -4.81 4.85 -7.11
N PRO A 38 -5.18 5.34 -8.31
CA PRO A 38 -4.58 6.57 -8.85
C PRO A 38 -4.97 7.75 -7.96
N ILE A 39 -3.97 8.33 -7.30
CA ILE A 39 -4.16 9.53 -6.47
C ILE A 39 -4.11 10.75 -7.38
N LYS A 40 -5.18 11.54 -7.39
CA LYS A 40 -5.19 12.87 -7.97
C LYS A 40 -5.06 13.88 -6.83
N ASP A 41 -4.11 14.78 -6.93
CA ASP A 41 -3.68 15.73 -5.88
C ASP A 41 -4.78 16.60 -5.24
N LYS A 42 -6.01 16.54 -5.74
CA LYS A 42 -7.12 17.39 -5.30
C LYS A 42 -8.36 16.64 -4.79
N ASP A 43 -8.34 15.33 -4.78
CA ASP A 43 -9.57 14.55 -4.59
C ASP A 43 -9.80 14.07 -3.13
N ASN A 44 -9.07 14.61 -2.15
CA ASN A 44 -9.26 14.33 -0.71
C ASN A 44 -9.46 12.84 -0.39
N GLY A 45 -8.63 11.98 -0.99
CA GLY A 45 -8.71 10.53 -0.76
C GLY A 45 -9.77 9.78 -1.58
N VAL A 46 -10.49 10.46 -2.45
CA VAL A 46 -11.47 9.83 -3.35
C VAL A 46 -10.83 9.57 -4.71
N THR A 47 -10.94 8.34 -5.18
CA THR A 47 -10.51 7.95 -6.54
C THR A 47 -11.74 7.75 -7.41
N PRO A 48 -12.05 8.68 -8.35
CA PRO A 48 -13.15 8.51 -9.29
C PRO A 48 -12.77 7.47 -10.35
N ILE A 49 -13.56 6.43 -10.45
CA ILE A 49 -13.43 5.38 -11.48
C ILE A 49 -14.56 5.55 -12.47
N TYR A 50 -14.20 5.88 -13.71
CA TYR A 50 -15.16 6.02 -14.79
C TYR A 50 -15.24 4.71 -15.58
N VAL A 51 -16.38 4.06 -15.52
CA VAL A 51 -16.66 2.86 -16.31
C VAL A 51 -17.44 3.22 -17.57
N ARG A 52 -17.05 2.62 -18.71
CA ARG A 52 -17.80 2.78 -19.95
C ARG A 52 -18.97 1.80 -19.97
N TYR A 53 -20.08 2.23 -20.52
CA TYR A 53 -21.18 1.34 -20.81
C TYR A 53 -20.71 0.16 -21.67
N ASN A 54 -21.06 -1.05 -21.23
CA ASN A 54 -20.86 -2.28 -21.97
C ASN A 54 -22.23 -2.92 -22.24
N PRO A 55 -22.56 -3.28 -23.50
CA PRO A 55 -23.82 -3.94 -23.83
C PRO A 55 -24.08 -5.22 -23.02
N ASP A 56 -23.02 -5.92 -22.60
CA ASP A 56 -23.12 -7.13 -21.78
C ASP A 56 -23.54 -6.84 -20.33
N GLY A 57 -23.66 -5.56 -19.96
CA GLY A 57 -24.11 -5.10 -18.65
C GLY A 57 -23.09 -5.32 -17.51
N LYS A 58 -21.88 -5.84 -17.81
CA LYS A 58 -20.82 -6.08 -16.81
C LYS A 58 -19.55 -5.34 -17.17
N VAL A 59 -18.94 -4.71 -16.17
CA VAL A 59 -17.65 -4.05 -16.30
C VAL A 59 -16.74 -4.59 -15.19
N ARG A 60 -15.55 -5.03 -15.56
CA ARG A 60 -14.51 -5.44 -14.60
C ARG A 60 -13.50 -4.32 -14.42
N TYR A 61 -13.27 -3.95 -13.20
CA TYR A 61 -12.21 -3.03 -12.81
C TYR A 61 -11.19 -3.76 -11.93
N GLN A 62 -9.91 -3.65 -12.25
CA GLN A 62 -8.84 -4.23 -11.46
C GLN A 62 -8.30 -3.19 -10.48
N LEU A 63 -8.37 -3.48 -9.20
CA LEU A 63 -7.85 -2.65 -8.13
C LEU A 63 -6.74 -3.41 -7.39
N PRO A 64 -5.44 -3.15 -7.70
CA PRO A 64 -4.36 -3.87 -7.06
C PRO A 64 -4.28 -3.60 -5.56
N VAL A 65 -4.07 -4.65 -4.78
CA VAL A 65 -3.71 -4.58 -3.36
C VAL A 65 -2.20 -4.64 -3.26
N ILE A 66 -1.61 -3.72 -2.53
CA ILE A 66 -0.15 -3.62 -2.35
C ILE A 66 0.23 -3.71 -0.89
N VAL A 67 1.37 -4.33 -0.65
CA VAL A 67 2.10 -4.27 0.62
C VAL A 67 3.22 -3.26 0.45
N SER A 68 3.20 -2.20 1.23
CA SER A 68 4.26 -1.18 1.25
C SER A 68 5.22 -1.46 2.38
N GLY A 69 6.50 -1.15 2.17
CA GLY A 69 7.58 -1.35 3.14
C GLY A 69 8.92 -1.18 2.46
N SER A 70 10.01 -1.36 3.18
CA SER A 70 11.38 -1.34 2.63
C SER A 70 11.81 -2.72 2.11
N THR A 71 11.17 -3.78 2.58
CA THR A 71 11.42 -5.17 2.16
C THR A 71 10.14 -5.81 1.61
N THR A 72 10.29 -6.94 0.96
CA THR A 72 9.14 -7.78 0.58
C THR A 72 8.60 -8.51 1.80
N ASN A 73 7.32 -8.89 1.75
CA ASN A 73 6.72 -9.70 2.81
C ASN A 73 7.41 -11.07 2.93
N GLU A 74 7.72 -11.48 4.16
CA GLU A 74 8.37 -12.75 4.45
C GLU A 74 7.40 -13.93 4.50
N GLN A 75 6.12 -13.66 4.68
CA GLN A 75 5.06 -14.65 4.83
C GLN A 75 3.91 -14.34 3.88
N ASP A 76 3.13 -15.38 3.57
CA ASP A 76 1.86 -15.22 2.86
C ASP A 76 0.91 -14.35 3.68
N ILE A 77 0.19 -13.46 3.01
CA ILE A 77 -0.75 -12.53 3.64
C ILE A 77 -2.12 -12.71 2.99
N ASP A 78 -3.11 -13.03 3.81
CA ASP A 78 -4.51 -13.02 3.40
C ASP A 78 -5.15 -11.68 3.79
N VAL A 79 -5.53 -10.90 2.79
CA VAL A 79 -6.15 -9.59 2.97
C VAL A 79 -7.66 -9.72 2.86
N HIS A 80 -8.36 -9.43 3.94
CA HIS A 80 -9.82 -9.38 3.94
C HIS A 80 -10.31 -8.02 3.42
N VAL A 81 -11.13 -8.07 2.40
CA VAL A 81 -11.73 -6.89 1.77
C VAL A 81 -13.19 -6.79 2.16
N ALA A 82 -13.61 -5.64 2.63
CA ALA A 82 -14.98 -5.38 3.02
C ALA A 82 -15.38 -3.94 2.71
N LEU A 83 -16.67 -3.69 2.63
CA LEU A 83 -17.23 -2.34 2.59
C LEU A 83 -17.28 -1.74 4.00
N TYR A 84 -17.02 -0.43 4.06
CA TYR A 84 -17.10 0.32 5.31
C TYR A 84 -17.97 1.56 5.13
N GLU A 85 -19.24 1.41 5.43
CA GLU A 85 -20.29 2.42 5.18
C GLU A 85 -20.06 3.70 6.00
N ASP A 86 -19.60 3.58 7.25
CA ASP A 86 -19.35 4.73 8.13
C ASP A 86 -18.36 5.72 7.48
N THR A 87 -17.35 5.23 6.78
CA THR A 87 -16.39 6.08 6.07
C THR A 87 -17.06 6.87 4.95
N LEU A 88 -18.02 6.28 4.24
CA LEU A 88 -18.78 6.96 3.19
C LEU A 88 -19.62 8.10 3.79
N GLU A 89 -20.27 7.88 4.93
CA GLU A 89 -21.03 8.91 5.61
C GLU A 89 -20.15 10.07 6.07
N ILE A 90 -19.01 9.76 6.71
CA ILE A 90 -18.04 10.77 7.16
C ILE A 90 -17.55 11.59 5.97
N LEU A 91 -17.14 10.93 4.88
CA LEU A 91 -16.68 11.59 3.65
C LEU A 91 -17.74 12.53 3.05
N ASN A 92 -18.99 12.06 2.98
CA ASN A 92 -20.10 12.86 2.47
C ASN A 92 -20.31 14.12 3.32
N ARG A 93 -20.28 13.96 4.62
CA ARG A 93 -20.46 15.06 5.57
C ARG A 93 -19.36 16.09 5.48
N GLU A 94 -18.11 15.65 5.40
CA GLU A 94 -16.94 16.53 5.28
C GLU A 94 -16.90 17.25 3.92
N ARG A 95 -17.22 16.54 2.83
CA ARG A 95 -17.08 17.07 1.48
C ARG A 95 -18.23 17.98 1.07
N PHE A 96 -19.45 17.61 1.44
CA PHE A 96 -20.66 18.28 0.96
C PHE A 96 -21.41 19.05 2.06
N SER A 97 -20.96 18.94 3.31
CA SER A 97 -21.64 19.54 4.46
C SER A 97 -23.12 19.18 4.49
N GLY A 98 -24.01 20.15 4.49
CA GLY A 98 -25.46 19.95 4.49
C GLY A 98 -26.11 19.67 3.12
N ARG A 99 -25.32 19.60 2.04
CA ARG A 99 -25.81 19.35 0.68
C ARG A 99 -26.00 17.85 0.42
N THR A 100 -27.03 17.28 1.04
CA THR A 100 -27.33 15.84 0.91
C THR A 100 -27.71 15.41 -0.50
N ASP A 101 -28.12 16.34 -1.34
CA ASP A 101 -28.38 16.14 -2.77
C ASP A 101 -27.12 15.77 -3.59
N LEU A 102 -25.92 16.06 -3.05
CA LEU A 102 -24.64 15.75 -3.68
C LEU A 102 -23.94 14.54 -3.07
N TRP A 103 -24.51 13.92 -2.05
CA TRP A 103 -23.88 12.83 -1.36
C TRP A 103 -23.68 11.62 -2.26
N TYR A 104 -22.54 10.98 -2.11
CA TYR A 104 -22.31 9.66 -2.69
C TYR A 104 -23.19 8.64 -2.01
N THR A 105 -23.76 7.75 -2.79
CA THR A 105 -24.55 6.62 -2.31
C THR A 105 -23.81 5.33 -2.55
N LEU A 106 -23.93 4.39 -1.62
CA LEU A 106 -23.42 3.05 -1.83
C LEU A 106 -24.19 2.40 -2.98
N LEU A 107 -23.48 1.67 -3.83
CA LEU A 107 -24.11 0.88 -4.89
C LEU A 107 -24.87 -0.29 -4.24
N GLU A 108 -26.01 -0.66 -4.79
CA GLU A 108 -26.81 -1.80 -4.34
C GLU A 108 -25.99 -3.10 -4.43
N GLU A 109 -26.14 -4.01 -3.47
CA GLU A 109 -25.32 -5.23 -3.34
C GLU A 109 -25.38 -6.14 -4.59
N ASP A 110 -26.48 -6.13 -5.32
CA ASP A 110 -26.67 -6.89 -6.56
C ASP A 110 -25.94 -6.28 -7.78
N LYS A 111 -25.36 -5.09 -7.65
CA LYS A 111 -24.68 -4.34 -8.72
C LYS A 111 -23.16 -4.47 -8.72
N TYR A 112 -22.56 -5.08 -7.72
CA TYR A 112 -21.13 -5.26 -7.66
C TYR A 112 -20.78 -6.62 -7.06
N GLU A 113 -19.58 -7.08 -7.38
CA GLU A 113 -18.99 -8.30 -6.85
C GLU A 113 -17.49 -8.08 -6.69
N PHE A 114 -16.93 -8.47 -5.55
CA PHE A 114 -15.49 -8.47 -5.31
C PHE A 114 -15.11 -9.67 -4.44
N PRO A 115 -13.86 -10.17 -4.51
CA PRO A 115 -13.40 -11.25 -3.64
C PRO A 115 -13.27 -10.75 -2.20
N GLU A 116 -13.77 -11.53 -1.24
CA GLU A 116 -13.65 -11.22 0.19
C GLU A 116 -12.22 -11.38 0.72
N ILE A 117 -11.42 -12.21 0.06
CA ILE A 117 -10.04 -12.49 0.44
C ILE A 117 -9.14 -12.36 -0.78
N VAL A 118 -8.06 -11.60 -0.63
CA VAL A 118 -6.97 -11.48 -1.60
C VAL A 118 -5.71 -12.07 -0.98
N HIS A 119 -5.16 -13.10 -1.60
CA HIS A 119 -3.97 -13.80 -1.14
C HIS A 119 -2.72 -13.17 -1.77
N ILE A 120 -1.79 -12.69 -0.95
CA ILE A 120 -0.50 -12.13 -1.37
C ILE A 120 0.59 -13.11 -0.97
N PRO A 121 1.23 -13.82 -1.93
CA PRO A 121 2.29 -14.77 -1.63
C PRO A 121 3.53 -14.10 -1.02
N ALA A 122 4.27 -14.84 -0.20
CA ALA A 122 5.55 -14.39 0.32
C ALA A 122 6.51 -13.99 -0.82
N GLY A 123 7.30 -12.95 -0.59
CA GLY A 123 8.23 -12.42 -1.57
C GLY A 123 7.59 -11.58 -2.67
N THR A 124 6.29 -11.33 -2.61
CA THR A 124 5.56 -10.43 -3.51
C THR A 124 5.07 -9.20 -2.74
N CYS A 125 4.82 -8.12 -3.46
CA CYS A 125 4.28 -6.90 -2.84
C CYS A 125 3.00 -6.40 -3.52
N VAL A 126 2.51 -7.09 -4.54
CA VAL A 126 1.32 -6.70 -5.31
C VAL A 126 0.51 -7.92 -5.70
N GLU A 127 -0.80 -7.87 -5.47
CA GLU A 127 -1.78 -8.80 -6.02
C GLU A 127 -2.97 -8.02 -6.60
N GLN A 128 -3.73 -8.64 -7.52
CA GLN A 128 -4.87 -8.02 -8.19
C GLN A 128 -6.19 -8.52 -7.60
N LEU A 129 -7.04 -7.59 -7.32
CA LEU A 129 -8.43 -7.79 -6.91
C LEU A 129 -9.33 -7.94 -8.14
#